data_0bef08f0bb76364bf62c648248a517b8
#
_entry.id   0bef08f0bb76364bf62c648248a517b8
#
_cell.length_a   1.000
_cell.length_b   1.000
_cell.length_c   1.000
_cell.angle_alpha   90.00
_cell.angle_beta   90.00
_cell.angle_gamma   90.00
#
_symmetry.space_group_name_H-M   'P 1'
#
loop_
_entity.id
_entity.type
_entity.pdbx_description
1 polymer ?
#
loop_
_entity_poly.entity_id
_entity_poly.type
_entity_poly.pdbx_seq_one_letter_code
_entity_poly.pdbx_strand_id
1 'polypeptide(L)'
;YLEPFLGSGAVLFQKPRSSIETVNDLDGEVINLFDCIRRDPERLAWEIYNTPYARETYEAADEPVDAYSRAIKLCIRANQGYGFRMVGSAPGWKRDVYGREKAYTARDWCRLPDAVMQAAERLRGVQIECMDAVTLIEQYNHANVLIYCDPPYVLGSRTGKQYKHEMSDKDHERLLQVLLRHTGPVLISGYDNEIYRDMLRGWHLEMQMEYCRANKLRTECLWMNFVPEGQIEMYLSDKK
;
A
#
# COMPACT_ATOMS: atom_id res chain seq x y z
N TYR A 1 -3.55 15.07 -5.85
CA TYR A 1 -3.66 13.79 -5.14
C TYR A 1 -2.42 13.54 -4.31
N LEU A 2 -2.61 13.09 -3.09
CA LEU A 2 -1.53 12.70 -2.16
C LEU A 2 -1.81 11.31 -1.59
N GLU A 3 -0.81 10.41 -1.67
CA GLU A 3 -0.82 9.06 -1.07
C GLU A 3 0.38 8.93 -0.11
N PRO A 4 0.21 9.26 1.20
CA PRO A 4 1.32 9.32 2.16
C PRO A 4 1.90 7.97 2.57
N PHE A 5 1.18 6.88 2.30
CA PHE A 5 1.54 5.50 2.58
C PHE A 5 1.39 4.68 1.31
N LEU A 6 2.40 4.71 0.43
CA LEU A 6 2.31 4.15 -0.92
C LEU A 6 2.26 2.62 -0.92
N GLY A 7 3.08 1.96 -0.10
CA GLY A 7 3.19 0.51 -0.09
C GLY A 7 3.40 -0.08 -1.49
N SER A 8 2.43 -0.83 -1.98
CA SER A 8 2.46 -1.40 -3.34
C SER A 8 1.99 -0.44 -4.44
N GLY A 9 1.47 0.73 -4.10
CA GLY A 9 0.88 1.70 -5.03
C GLY A 9 -0.45 1.24 -5.64
N ALA A 10 -1.15 0.32 -4.98
CA ALA A 10 -2.35 -0.31 -5.55
C ALA A 10 -3.41 0.71 -5.98
N VAL A 11 -3.62 1.77 -5.21
CA VAL A 11 -4.59 2.82 -5.52
C VAL A 11 -4.06 3.73 -6.63
N LEU A 12 -2.80 4.18 -6.52
CA LEU A 12 -2.16 5.00 -7.56
C LEU A 12 -2.27 4.36 -8.95
N PHE A 13 -1.97 3.06 -9.06
CA PHE A 13 -1.95 2.36 -10.34
C PHE A 13 -3.33 2.09 -10.94
N GLN A 14 -4.40 2.10 -10.12
CA GLN A 14 -5.76 1.81 -10.57
C GLN A 14 -6.61 3.06 -10.79
N LYS A 15 -6.31 4.16 -10.06
CA LYS A 15 -7.08 5.40 -10.21
C LYS A 15 -6.73 6.14 -11.51
N PRO A 16 -7.65 6.93 -12.07
CA PRO A 16 -7.34 7.89 -13.12
C PRO A 16 -6.26 8.89 -12.68
N ARG A 17 -5.47 9.40 -13.62
CA ARG A 17 -4.46 10.43 -13.33
C ARG A 17 -5.11 11.70 -12.80
N SER A 18 -4.51 12.25 -11.76
CA SER A 18 -4.76 13.63 -11.32
C SER A 18 -3.74 14.59 -11.98
N SER A 19 -4.07 15.88 -12.00
CA SER A 19 -3.17 16.88 -12.57
C SER A 19 -1.80 16.94 -11.87
N ILE A 20 -1.80 16.74 -10.55
CA ILE A 20 -0.60 16.62 -9.72
C ILE A 20 -0.79 15.40 -8.82
N GLU A 21 0.21 14.52 -8.78
CA GLU A 21 0.20 13.33 -7.95
C GLU A 21 1.50 13.24 -7.16
N THR A 22 1.38 13.10 -5.85
CA THR A 22 2.50 12.90 -4.94
C THR A 22 2.26 11.62 -4.15
N VAL A 23 3.27 10.79 -4.07
CA VAL A 23 3.27 9.54 -3.31
C VAL A 23 4.45 9.52 -2.35
N ASN A 24 4.27 8.86 -1.22
CA ASN A 24 5.29 8.79 -0.18
C ASN A 24 5.28 7.42 0.50
N ASP A 25 6.43 6.98 0.92
CA ASP A 25 6.54 5.89 1.90
C ASP A 25 7.73 6.17 2.82
N LEU A 26 7.58 5.81 4.08
CA LEU A 26 8.67 5.93 5.05
C LEU A 26 9.73 4.83 4.86
N ASP A 27 9.36 3.70 4.23
CA ASP A 27 10.30 2.64 3.93
C ASP A 27 11.11 2.94 2.66
N GLY A 28 12.37 3.31 2.86
CA GLY A 28 13.30 3.59 1.77
C GLY A 28 13.50 2.42 0.79
N GLU A 29 13.17 1.16 1.16
CA GLU A 29 13.23 0.04 0.21
C GLU A 29 12.05 0.08 -0.77
N VAL A 30 10.86 0.49 -0.30
CA VAL A 30 9.70 0.74 -1.16
C VAL A 30 10.02 1.86 -2.15
N ILE A 31 10.51 2.98 -1.65
CA ILE A 31 10.89 4.12 -2.50
C ILE A 31 12.01 3.76 -3.48
N ASN A 32 13.02 3.01 -3.04
CA ASN A 32 14.08 2.53 -3.92
C ASN A 32 13.54 1.68 -5.09
N LEU A 33 12.55 0.83 -4.84
CA LEU A 33 11.91 0.05 -5.91
C LEU A 33 11.26 0.98 -6.95
N PHE A 34 10.46 1.96 -6.50
CA PHE A 34 9.80 2.91 -7.40
C PHE A 34 10.79 3.82 -8.13
N ASP A 35 11.89 4.19 -7.48
CA ASP A 35 13.01 4.91 -8.11
C ASP A 35 13.67 4.09 -9.22
N CYS A 36 13.95 2.80 -8.99
CA CYS A 36 14.51 1.91 -10.01
C CYS A 36 13.55 1.74 -11.19
N ILE A 37 12.25 1.56 -10.93
CA ILE A 37 11.21 1.52 -11.98
C ILE A 37 11.23 2.81 -12.81
N ARG A 38 11.44 3.97 -12.19
CA ARG A 38 11.45 5.25 -12.88
C ARG A 38 12.71 5.52 -13.69
N ARG A 39 13.87 5.12 -13.17
CA ARG A 39 15.19 5.44 -13.75
C ARG A 39 15.53 4.56 -14.94
N ASP A 40 15.34 3.25 -14.80
CA ASP A 40 15.68 2.28 -15.83
C ASP A 40 14.79 1.03 -15.65
N PRO A 41 13.52 1.12 -16.10
CA PRO A 41 12.58 0.01 -15.98
C PRO A 41 13.02 -1.21 -16.81
N GLU A 42 13.70 -1.00 -17.93
CA GLU A 42 14.17 -2.07 -18.81
C GLU A 42 15.22 -2.93 -18.11
N ARG A 43 16.17 -2.31 -17.43
CA ARG A 43 17.15 -3.01 -16.58
C ARG A 43 16.45 -3.83 -15.49
N LEU A 44 15.52 -3.21 -14.73
CA LEU A 44 14.83 -3.90 -13.64
C LEU A 44 13.99 -5.06 -14.18
N ALA A 45 13.24 -4.84 -15.25
CA ALA A 45 12.43 -5.88 -15.90
C ALA A 45 13.30 -7.04 -16.40
N TRP A 46 14.45 -6.75 -17.02
CA TRP A 46 15.39 -7.75 -17.51
C TRP A 46 16.02 -8.57 -16.36
N GLU A 47 16.42 -7.93 -15.30
CA GLU A 47 16.97 -8.61 -14.13
C GLU A 47 15.92 -9.52 -13.45
N ILE A 48 14.65 -9.05 -13.32
CA ILE A 48 13.54 -9.88 -12.83
C ILE A 48 13.27 -11.07 -13.76
N TYR A 49 13.27 -10.85 -15.09
CA TYR A 49 13.05 -11.89 -16.08
C TYR A 49 14.09 -13.02 -15.97
N ASN A 50 15.35 -12.67 -15.71
CA ASN A 50 16.44 -13.63 -15.53
C ASN A 50 16.56 -14.21 -14.13
N THR A 51 15.75 -13.75 -13.17
CA THR A 51 15.71 -14.25 -11.80
C THR A 51 14.73 -15.42 -11.70
N PRO A 52 15.18 -16.66 -11.41
CA PRO A 52 14.29 -17.80 -11.37
C PRO A 52 13.31 -17.74 -10.19
N TYR A 53 12.09 -18.26 -10.39
CA TYR A 53 11.18 -18.57 -9.31
C TYR A 53 11.64 -19.86 -8.63
N ALA A 54 12.59 -19.76 -7.70
CA ALA A 54 13.23 -20.92 -7.08
C ALA A 54 13.43 -20.71 -5.57
N ARG A 55 13.36 -21.80 -4.83
CA ARG A 55 13.61 -21.79 -3.38
C ARG A 55 15.00 -21.26 -3.06
N GLU A 56 16.00 -21.71 -3.78
CA GLU A 56 17.39 -21.28 -3.59
C GLU A 56 17.53 -19.77 -3.80
N THR A 57 16.93 -19.21 -4.86
CA THR A 57 16.88 -17.76 -5.10
C THR A 57 16.20 -17.00 -3.96
N TYR A 58 15.14 -17.56 -3.38
CA TYR A 58 14.43 -16.95 -2.25
C TYR A 58 15.24 -17.01 -0.94
N GLU A 59 15.93 -18.11 -0.70
CA GLU A 59 16.73 -18.37 0.50
C GLU A 59 18.13 -17.76 0.43
N ALA A 60 18.70 -17.62 -0.79
CA ALA A 60 19.98 -16.96 -1.03
C ALA A 60 19.81 -15.46 -0.79
N ALA A 61 19.93 -15.06 0.46
CA ALA A 61 19.84 -13.66 0.85
C ALA A 61 21.21 -13.01 0.74
N ASP A 62 21.79 -12.95 -0.47
CA ASP A 62 22.98 -12.16 -0.70
C ASP A 62 22.73 -10.72 -0.27
N GLU A 63 23.71 -10.09 0.42
CA GLU A 63 23.62 -8.69 0.77
C GLU A 63 23.58 -7.87 -0.52
N PRO A 64 22.53 -7.06 -0.75
CA PRO A 64 22.40 -6.31 -1.99
C PRO A 64 23.51 -5.25 -2.07
N VAL A 65 24.16 -5.17 -3.23
CA VAL A 65 25.31 -4.30 -3.44
C VAL A 65 24.95 -2.94 -4.05
N ASP A 66 23.78 -2.85 -4.71
CA ASP A 66 23.31 -1.63 -5.35
C ASP A 66 21.78 -1.45 -5.22
N ALA A 67 21.25 -0.36 -5.77
CA ALA A 67 19.83 -0.04 -5.72
C ALA A 67 18.96 -1.09 -6.44
N TYR A 68 19.41 -1.63 -7.58
CA TYR A 68 18.65 -2.61 -8.34
C TYR A 68 18.61 -3.96 -7.65
N SER A 69 19.73 -4.44 -7.09
CA SER A 69 19.75 -5.68 -6.31
C SER A 69 18.84 -5.59 -5.06
N ARG A 70 18.73 -4.41 -4.42
CA ARG A 70 17.76 -4.18 -3.34
C ARG A 70 16.32 -4.24 -3.85
N ALA A 71 16.02 -3.61 -4.99
CA ALA A 71 14.70 -3.64 -5.60
C ALA A 71 14.28 -5.07 -5.97
N ILE A 72 15.18 -5.85 -6.57
CA ILE A 72 14.93 -7.25 -6.92
C ILE A 72 14.70 -8.09 -5.66
N LYS A 73 15.51 -7.92 -4.61
CA LYS A 73 15.32 -8.62 -3.32
C LYS A 73 13.96 -8.32 -2.72
N LEU A 74 13.49 -7.08 -2.81
CA LEU A 74 12.13 -6.70 -2.38
C LEU A 74 11.06 -7.41 -3.22
N CYS A 75 11.22 -7.45 -4.55
CA CYS A 75 10.31 -8.17 -5.46
C CYS A 75 10.27 -9.68 -5.17
N ILE A 76 11.42 -10.32 -4.93
CA ILE A 76 11.51 -11.73 -4.57
C ILE A 76 10.75 -12.00 -3.26
N ARG A 77 10.99 -11.21 -2.22
CA ARG A 77 10.31 -11.36 -0.92
C ARG A 77 8.81 -11.17 -1.03
N ALA A 78 8.36 -10.17 -1.79
CA ALA A 78 6.95 -9.88 -1.97
C ALA A 78 6.20 -10.95 -2.76
N ASN A 79 6.81 -11.53 -3.78
CA ASN A 79 6.14 -12.44 -4.71
C ASN A 79 6.39 -13.91 -4.42
N GLN A 80 7.59 -14.29 -3.97
CA GLN A 80 7.98 -15.68 -3.75
C GLN A 80 7.81 -16.15 -2.31
N GLY A 81 7.48 -15.26 -1.35
CA GLY A 81 7.26 -15.58 0.07
C GLY A 81 5.79 -15.76 0.44
N TYR A 82 5.52 -16.59 1.47
CA TYR A 82 4.19 -16.65 2.08
C TYR A 82 3.93 -15.40 2.92
N GLY A 83 3.02 -14.55 2.48
CA GLY A 83 2.67 -13.32 3.17
C GLY A 83 3.83 -12.33 3.15
N PHE A 84 3.56 -11.12 2.70
CA PHE A 84 4.56 -10.07 2.69
C PHE A 84 4.87 -9.63 4.13
N ARG A 85 6.12 -9.80 4.55
CA ARG A 85 6.64 -9.26 5.81
C ARG A 85 7.93 -8.52 5.53
N MET A 86 7.97 -7.26 5.93
CA MET A 86 9.18 -6.44 5.82
C MET A 86 10.17 -6.70 6.96
N VAL A 87 9.73 -7.28 8.08
CA VAL A 87 10.55 -7.54 9.29
C VAL A 87 10.45 -8.97 9.78
N GLY A 88 11.52 -9.44 10.40
CA GLY A 88 11.62 -10.77 10.99
C GLY A 88 12.20 -11.82 10.04
N SER A 89 12.17 -13.09 10.45
CA SER A 89 12.56 -14.20 9.58
C SER A 89 11.68 -14.23 8.34
N ALA A 90 12.28 -14.40 7.18
CA ALA A 90 11.54 -14.51 5.92
C ALA A 90 10.47 -15.60 6.05
N PRO A 91 9.20 -15.32 5.70
CA PRO A 91 8.20 -16.36 5.63
C PRO A 91 8.67 -17.41 4.62
N GLY A 92 8.22 -18.66 4.77
CA GLY A 92 8.67 -19.74 3.89
C GLY A 92 8.42 -19.45 2.40
N TRP A 93 9.22 -20.04 1.55
CA TRP A 93 9.05 -19.94 0.09
C TRP A 93 7.69 -20.48 -0.36
N LYS A 94 7.00 -19.72 -1.15
CA LYS A 94 5.64 -20.00 -1.61
C LYS A 94 5.68 -20.93 -2.82
N ARG A 95 5.13 -22.13 -2.67
CA ARG A 95 4.94 -23.10 -3.76
C ARG A 95 3.47 -23.50 -3.84
N ASP A 96 2.99 -23.77 -5.04
CA ASP A 96 1.69 -24.38 -5.25
C ASP A 96 1.88 -25.82 -5.71
N VAL A 97 1.18 -26.74 -5.03
CA VAL A 97 1.18 -28.19 -5.34
C VAL A 97 -0.22 -28.70 -5.72
N TYR A 98 -1.23 -27.83 -5.63
CA TYR A 98 -2.64 -28.22 -5.82
C TYR A 98 -3.23 -27.76 -7.17
N GLY A 99 -2.45 -27.07 -8.02
CA GLY A 99 -2.89 -26.65 -9.34
C GLY A 99 -4.10 -25.71 -9.33
N ARG A 100 -4.27 -24.88 -8.30
CA ARG A 100 -5.39 -23.93 -8.22
C ARG A 100 -5.21 -22.84 -9.26
N GLU A 101 -6.19 -22.67 -10.13
CA GLU A 101 -6.15 -21.65 -11.22
C GLU A 101 -5.89 -20.22 -10.74
N LYS A 102 -6.29 -19.88 -9.53
CA LYS A 102 -6.21 -18.51 -8.97
C LYS A 102 -4.98 -18.24 -8.08
N ALA A 103 -4.11 -19.22 -7.82
CA ALA A 103 -3.03 -19.08 -6.85
C ALA A 103 -1.64 -19.41 -7.42
N TYR A 104 -1.45 -19.26 -8.74
CA TYR A 104 -0.20 -19.63 -9.37
C TYR A 104 0.81 -18.48 -9.35
N THR A 105 1.49 -18.32 -8.24
CA THR A 105 2.45 -17.22 -8.01
C THR A 105 3.65 -17.20 -8.95
N ALA A 106 4.06 -18.36 -9.48
CA ALA A 106 5.10 -18.39 -10.50
C ALA A 106 4.66 -17.73 -11.82
N ARG A 107 3.35 -17.78 -12.14
CA ARG A 107 2.82 -17.01 -13.29
C ARG A 107 2.81 -15.50 -13.03
N ASP A 108 2.51 -15.10 -11.80
CA ASP A 108 2.53 -13.69 -11.41
C ASP A 108 3.97 -13.16 -11.47
N TRP A 109 4.94 -13.97 -11.06
CA TRP A 109 6.37 -13.65 -11.24
C TRP A 109 6.75 -13.45 -12.71
N CYS A 110 6.28 -14.33 -13.61
CA CYS A 110 6.53 -14.19 -15.04
C CYS A 110 5.91 -12.94 -15.68
N ARG A 111 4.87 -12.37 -15.08
CA ARG A 111 4.22 -11.12 -15.53
C ARG A 111 4.83 -9.86 -14.94
N LEU A 112 5.66 -10.01 -13.92
CA LEU A 112 6.22 -8.86 -13.20
C LEU A 112 7.09 -7.96 -14.09
N PRO A 113 7.90 -8.45 -15.05
CA PRO A 113 8.62 -7.58 -15.98
C PRO A 113 7.70 -6.65 -16.76
N ASP A 114 6.60 -7.15 -17.31
CA ASP A 114 5.62 -6.34 -18.03
C ASP A 114 4.93 -5.33 -17.11
N ALA A 115 4.63 -5.74 -15.87
CA ALA A 115 4.06 -4.84 -14.86
C ALA A 115 5.01 -3.70 -14.48
N VAL A 116 6.32 -3.96 -14.42
CA VAL A 116 7.36 -2.93 -14.22
C VAL A 116 7.34 -1.89 -15.33
N MET A 117 7.26 -2.32 -16.59
CA MET A 117 7.18 -1.40 -17.74
C MET A 117 5.91 -0.54 -17.71
N GLN A 118 4.76 -1.14 -17.38
CA GLN A 118 3.50 -0.41 -17.24
C GLN A 118 3.54 0.57 -16.07
N ALA A 119 4.13 0.15 -14.94
CA ALA A 119 4.30 1.00 -13.77
C ALA A 119 5.21 2.20 -14.07
N ALA A 120 6.28 2.02 -14.83
CA ALA A 120 7.17 3.10 -15.25
C ALA A 120 6.43 4.19 -16.03
N GLU A 121 5.57 3.79 -16.98
CA GLU A 121 4.75 4.74 -17.73
C GLU A 121 3.72 5.44 -16.82
N ARG A 122 3.08 4.70 -15.89
CA ARG A 122 2.11 5.29 -14.96
C ARG A 122 2.77 6.28 -13.99
N LEU A 123 4.01 6.05 -13.60
CA LEU A 123 4.75 6.90 -12.67
C LEU A 123 5.32 8.18 -13.31
N ARG A 124 5.26 8.34 -14.64
CA ARG A 124 5.72 9.58 -15.29
C ARG A 124 4.92 10.78 -14.78
N GLY A 125 5.62 11.78 -14.27
CA GLY A 125 5.02 12.99 -13.70
C GLY A 125 4.53 12.84 -12.24
N VAL A 126 4.66 11.66 -11.62
CA VAL A 126 4.38 11.46 -10.20
C VAL A 126 5.58 11.92 -9.37
N GLN A 127 5.32 12.72 -8.34
CA GLN A 127 6.31 13.13 -7.34
C GLN A 127 6.44 12.01 -6.30
N ILE A 128 7.68 11.62 -5.98
CA ILE A 128 7.96 10.53 -5.05
C ILE A 128 8.77 11.08 -3.88
N GLU A 129 8.24 10.92 -2.68
CA GLU A 129 8.83 11.38 -1.42
C GLU A 129 9.20 10.19 -0.51
N CYS A 130 10.13 10.41 0.41
CA CYS A 130 10.52 9.43 1.44
C CYS A 130 10.66 10.15 2.78
N MET A 131 9.54 10.42 3.44
CA MET A 131 9.53 11.21 4.67
C MET A 131 8.37 10.85 5.60
N ASP A 132 8.35 11.44 6.79
CA ASP A 132 7.24 11.29 7.74
C ASP A 132 5.91 11.75 7.12
N ALA A 133 4.91 10.87 7.14
CA ALA A 133 3.63 11.11 6.49
C ALA A 133 2.89 12.33 7.06
N VAL A 134 2.95 12.56 8.38
CA VAL A 134 2.28 13.69 9.02
C VAL A 134 2.92 15.00 8.57
N THR A 135 4.24 15.05 8.54
CA THR A 135 4.98 16.22 8.05
C THR A 135 4.66 16.52 6.58
N LEU A 136 4.53 15.49 5.76
CA LEU A 136 4.14 15.65 4.36
C LEU A 136 2.70 16.17 4.24
N ILE A 137 1.74 15.59 4.97
CA ILE A 137 0.34 16.02 4.94
C ILE A 137 0.20 17.49 5.33
N GLU A 138 0.96 17.97 6.32
CA GLU A 138 0.95 19.38 6.72
C GLU A 138 1.38 20.32 5.58
N GLN A 139 2.34 19.90 4.73
CA GLN A 139 2.78 20.66 3.58
C GLN A 139 1.74 20.71 2.45
N TYR A 140 0.86 19.72 2.39
CA TYR A 140 -0.18 19.56 1.35
C TYR A 140 -1.57 20.01 1.80
N ASN A 141 -1.70 20.79 2.88
CA ASN A 141 -2.99 21.23 3.39
C ASN A 141 -3.63 22.31 2.51
N HIS A 142 -4.30 21.87 1.45
CA HIS A 142 -5.03 22.70 0.49
C HIS A 142 -6.38 22.07 0.14
N ALA A 143 -7.40 22.89 -0.05
CA ALA A 143 -8.77 22.42 -0.35
C ALA A 143 -8.89 21.55 -1.61
N ASN A 144 -7.98 21.70 -2.58
CA ASN A 144 -7.98 20.95 -3.83
C ASN A 144 -7.12 19.67 -3.77
N VAL A 145 -6.56 19.32 -2.60
CA VAL A 145 -5.76 18.09 -2.43
C VAL A 145 -6.63 17.01 -1.84
N LEU A 146 -6.84 15.95 -2.63
CA LEU A 146 -7.39 14.69 -2.14
C LEU A 146 -6.27 13.86 -1.52
N ILE A 147 -6.45 13.47 -0.26
CA ILE A 147 -5.54 12.56 0.45
C ILE A 147 -6.17 11.16 0.55
N TYR A 148 -5.42 10.14 0.15
CA TYR A 148 -5.72 8.73 0.44
C TYR A 148 -4.68 8.16 1.37
N CYS A 149 -5.08 7.75 2.58
CA CYS A 149 -4.23 7.14 3.60
C CYS A 149 -4.54 5.66 3.76
N ASP A 150 -3.53 4.80 3.62
CA ASP A 150 -3.58 3.38 3.95
C ASP A 150 -2.41 3.04 4.91
N PRO A 151 -2.46 3.55 6.17
CA PRO A 151 -1.37 3.38 7.12
C PRO A 151 -1.26 1.93 7.60
N PRO A 152 -0.12 1.51 8.19
CA PRO A 152 -0.06 0.26 8.94
C PRO A 152 -1.18 0.22 9.98
N TYR A 153 -2.09 -0.76 9.87
CA TYR A 153 -3.30 -0.80 10.72
C TYR A 153 -2.97 -0.99 12.19
N VAL A 154 -3.81 -0.47 13.07
CA VAL A 154 -3.65 -0.52 14.53
C VAL A 154 -3.32 -1.93 15.02
N LEU A 155 -2.26 -2.08 15.83
CA LEU A 155 -1.74 -3.39 16.26
C LEU A 155 -2.78 -4.23 17.01
N GLY A 156 -3.68 -3.62 17.76
CA GLY A 156 -4.79 -4.28 18.44
C GLY A 156 -5.82 -4.90 17.51
N SER A 157 -5.94 -4.42 16.28
CA SER A 157 -6.90 -4.88 15.29
C SER A 157 -6.35 -5.98 14.35
N ARG A 158 -5.04 -6.30 14.39
CA ARG A 158 -4.38 -7.30 13.54
C ARG A 158 -3.44 -8.22 14.29
N THR A 159 -3.02 -9.33 13.67
CA THR A 159 -2.10 -10.30 14.25
C THR A 159 -0.65 -10.02 13.84
N GLY A 160 0.15 -9.53 14.80
CA GLY A 160 1.59 -9.39 14.68
C GLY A 160 2.07 -8.21 13.83
N LYS A 161 3.37 -7.96 13.91
CA LYS A 161 4.07 -6.92 13.15
C LYS A 161 4.29 -7.39 11.71
N GLN A 162 4.01 -6.53 10.74
CA GLN A 162 4.14 -6.81 9.31
C GLN A 162 5.03 -5.79 8.59
N TYR A 163 5.08 -4.57 9.09
CA TYR A 163 5.78 -3.45 8.46
C TYR A 163 7.10 -3.15 9.19
N LYS A 164 8.05 -2.61 8.46
CA LYS A 164 9.33 -2.14 9.03
C LYS A 164 9.11 -0.94 9.95
N HIS A 165 8.20 -0.05 9.58
CA HIS A 165 7.79 1.13 10.32
C HIS A 165 6.36 0.94 10.80
N GLU A 166 6.22 0.26 11.95
CA GLU A 166 4.91 0.09 12.60
C GLU A 166 4.49 1.38 13.28
N MET A 167 3.18 1.63 13.31
CA MET A 167 2.62 2.78 13.99
C MET A 167 2.08 2.37 15.37
N SER A 168 2.41 3.15 16.39
CA SER A 168 1.78 3.07 17.71
C SER A 168 0.44 3.79 17.73
N ASP A 169 -0.38 3.58 18.78
CA ASP A 169 -1.65 4.29 18.95
C ASP A 169 -1.44 5.82 18.92
N LYS A 170 -0.35 6.33 19.52
CA LYS A 170 0.00 7.75 19.47
C LYS A 170 0.33 8.25 18.07
N ASP A 171 0.95 7.40 17.23
CA ASP A 171 1.22 7.76 15.84
C ASP A 171 -0.08 7.83 15.04
N HIS A 172 -1.03 6.92 15.32
CA HIS A 172 -2.37 6.98 14.75
C HIS A 172 -3.11 8.24 15.18
N GLU A 173 -3.10 8.58 16.47
CA GLU A 173 -3.71 9.81 16.98
C GLU A 173 -3.11 11.06 16.30
N ARG A 174 -1.78 11.11 16.17
CA ARG A 174 -1.08 12.22 15.49
C ARG A 174 -1.49 12.31 14.00
N LEU A 175 -1.58 11.17 13.31
CA LEU A 175 -2.05 11.12 11.92
C LEU A 175 -3.49 11.63 11.82
N LEU A 176 -4.39 11.13 12.64
CA LEU A 176 -5.79 11.55 12.62
C LEU A 176 -5.96 13.04 12.94
N GLN A 177 -5.18 13.59 13.86
CA GLN A 177 -5.20 15.02 14.17
C GLN A 177 -4.84 15.90 12.98
N VAL A 178 -3.84 15.50 12.17
CA VAL A 178 -3.49 16.27 10.96
C VAL A 178 -4.53 16.12 9.87
N LEU A 179 -5.11 14.93 9.69
CA LEU A 179 -6.18 14.69 8.73
C LEU A 179 -7.47 15.46 9.06
N LEU A 180 -7.82 15.57 10.35
CA LEU A 180 -8.95 16.38 10.80
C LEU A 180 -8.79 17.89 10.52
N ARG A 181 -7.55 18.38 10.42
CA ARG A 181 -7.26 19.78 10.08
C ARG A 181 -7.10 20.00 8.57
N HIS A 182 -7.04 18.94 7.78
CA HIS A 182 -6.92 19.07 6.34
C HIS A 182 -8.16 19.72 5.74
N THR A 183 -7.96 20.68 4.82
CA THR A 183 -9.06 21.48 4.24
C THR A 183 -9.68 20.83 2.99
N GLY A 184 -9.03 19.85 2.41
CA GLY A 184 -9.49 19.10 1.25
C GLY A 184 -10.14 17.76 1.59
N PRO A 185 -10.53 16.99 0.57
CA PRO A 185 -11.10 15.65 0.79
C PRO A 185 -10.05 14.64 1.28
N VAL A 186 -10.48 13.79 2.23
CA VAL A 186 -9.65 12.74 2.84
C VAL A 186 -10.37 11.41 2.82
N LEU A 187 -9.65 10.35 2.45
CA LEU A 187 -10.01 8.96 2.67
C LEU A 187 -8.93 8.29 3.54
N ILE A 188 -9.35 7.51 4.52
CA ILE A 188 -8.43 6.70 5.32
C ILE A 188 -8.99 5.29 5.52
N SER A 189 -8.19 4.28 5.16
CA SER A 189 -8.51 2.85 5.32
C SER A 189 -7.97 2.31 6.64
N GLY A 190 -8.59 1.25 7.12
CA GLY A 190 -8.14 0.55 8.33
C GLY A 190 -9.10 -0.54 8.77
N TYR A 191 -8.68 -1.33 9.77
CA TYR A 191 -9.65 -2.18 10.47
C TYR A 191 -10.41 -1.37 11.49
N ASP A 192 -11.64 -1.79 11.74
CA ASP A 192 -12.49 -1.21 12.77
C ASP A 192 -11.79 -1.21 14.15
N ASN A 193 -11.70 -0.04 14.79
CA ASN A 193 -11.03 0.18 16.06
C ASN A 193 -11.57 1.42 16.79
N GLU A 194 -11.37 1.47 18.12
CA GLU A 194 -11.91 2.53 18.98
C GLU A 194 -11.31 3.91 18.66
N ILE A 195 -10.00 4.00 18.40
CA ILE A 195 -9.31 5.28 18.16
C ILE A 195 -9.94 5.99 16.96
N TYR A 196 -10.15 5.27 15.86
CA TYR A 196 -10.71 5.83 14.62
C TYR A 196 -12.19 6.17 14.79
N ARG A 197 -12.98 5.30 15.48
CA ARG A 197 -14.40 5.57 15.75
C ARG A 197 -14.60 6.85 16.56
N ASP A 198 -13.75 7.08 17.56
CA ASP A 198 -13.87 8.23 18.43
C ASP A 198 -13.39 9.51 17.75
N MET A 199 -12.23 9.48 17.13
CA MET A 199 -11.63 10.67 16.52
C MET A 199 -12.30 11.07 15.20
N LEU A 200 -12.77 10.12 14.40
CA LEU A 200 -13.42 10.38 13.10
C LEU A 200 -14.96 10.41 13.22
N ARG A 201 -15.48 10.68 14.42
CA ARG A 201 -16.93 10.80 14.63
C ARG A 201 -17.52 11.87 13.71
N GLY A 202 -18.51 11.49 12.91
CA GLY A 202 -19.16 12.36 11.93
C GLY A 202 -18.58 12.25 10.51
N TRP A 203 -17.49 11.52 10.31
CA TRP A 203 -17.05 11.15 8.96
C TRP A 203 -17.98 10.08 8.38
N HIS A 204 -18.14 10.08 7.07
CA HIS A 204 -18.81 8.99 6.37
C HIS A 204 -17.97 7.72 6.49
N LEU A 205 -18.62 6.59 6.84
CA LEU A 205 -17.97 5.31 7.06
C LEU A 205 -18.58 4.26 6.14
N GLU A 206 -17.73 3.64 5.33
CA GLU A 206 -18.06 2.42 4.62
C GLU A 206 -17.34 1.23 5.25
N MET A 207 -18.04 0.10 5.33
CA MET A 207 -17.54 -1.13 5.93
C MET A 207 -17.74 -2.31 4.97
N GLN A 208 -16.68 -3.08 4.78
CA GLN A 208 -16.72 -4.32 4.01
C GLN A 208 -16.17 -5.47 4.83
N MET A 209 -16.90 -6.57 4.87
CA MET A 209 -16.41 -7.79 5.51
C MET A 209 -15.54 -8.58 4.52
N GLU A 210 -14.27 -8.79 4.88
CA GLU A 210 -13.33 -9.57 4.08
C GLU A 210 -12.73 -10.74 4.85
N TYR A 211 -12.47 -11.83 4.13
CA TYR A 211 -11.73 -12.96 4.69
C TYR A 211 -10.23 -12.69 4.59
N CYS A 212 -9.59 -12.46 5.74
CA CYS A 212 -8.14 -12.40 5.78
C CYS A 212 -7.51 -13.75 5.40
N ARG A 213 -6.23 -13.72 5.03
CA ARG A 213 -5.43 -14.90 4.64
C ARG A 213 -5.46 -16.07 5.66
N ALA A 214 -5.87 -15.83 6.89
CA ALA A 214 -6.04 -16.83 7.95
C ALA A 214 -7.50 -17.34 8.08
N ASN A 215 -8.36 -17.15 7.09
CA ASN A 215 -9.80 -17.47 7.14
C ASN A 215 -10.56 -16.80 8.32
N LYS A 216 -10.03 -15.70 8.85
CA LYS A 216 -10.73 -14.87 9.84
C LYS A 216 -11.46 -13.76 9.10
N LEU A 217 -12.74 -13.64 9.37
CA LEU A 217 -13.55 -12.52 8.92
C LEU A 217 -13.07 -11.25 9.63
N ARG A 218 -12.81 -10.19 8.87
CA ARG A 218 -12.46 -8.87 9.39
C ARG A 218 -13.27 -7.82 8.68
N THR A 219 -13.57 -6.76 9.40
CA THR A 219 -14.24 -5.59 8.82
C THR A 219 -13.18 -4.59 8.41
N GLU A 220 -13.02 -4.40 7.10
CA GLU A 220 -12.30 -3.28 6.54
C GLU A 220 -13.20 -2.06 6.51
N CYS A 221 -12.65 -0.94 6.90
CA CYS A 221 -13.33 0.33 7.03
C CYS A 221 -12.64 1.38 6.15
N LEU A 222 -13.46 2.21 5.52
CA LEU A 222 -13.01 3.40 4.81
C LEU A 222 -13.75 4.61 5.38
N TRP A 223 -13.04 5.50 6.06
CA TRP A 223 -13.57 6.75 6.56
C TRP A 223 -13.29 7.87 5.57
N MET A 224 -14.29 8.72 5.35
CA MET A 224 -14.22 9.87 4.45
C MET A 224 -14.78 11.12 5.13
N ASN A 225 -14.11 12.27 4.98
CA ASN A 225 -14.63 13.54 5.49
C ASN A 225 -15.70 14.17 4.57
N PHE A 226 -16.15 13.44 3.56
CA PHE A 226 -17.20 13.79 2.61
C PHE A 226 -18.09 12.57 2.33
N VAL A 227 -19.27 12.79 1.76
CA VAL A 227 -20.15 11.72 1.27
C VAL A 227 -19.93 11.58 -0.23
N PRO A 228 -19.61 10.38 -0.76
CA PRO A 228 -19.44 10.17 -2.19
C PRO A 228 -20.72 10.51 -2.98
N GLU A 229 -20.56 11.12 -4.15
CA GLU A 229 -21.66 11.38 -5.07
C GLU A 229 -22.32 10.06 -5.50
N GLY A 230 -23.66 10.02 -5.54
CA GLY A 230 -24.44 8.83 -5.87
C GLY A 230 -24.94 8.03 -4.66
N GLN A 231 -24.39 8.20 -3.46
CA GLN A 231 -24.91 7.57 -2.25
C GLN A 231 -25.99 8.41 -1.52
N ILE A 232 -26.03 9.69 -1.81
CA ILE A 232 -27.01 10.63 -1.21
C ILE A 232 -28.46 10.18 -1.48
N GLU A 233 -28.73 9.60 -2.63
CA GLU A 233 -30.08 9.13 -3.00
C GLU A 233 -30.55 7.93 -2.15
N MET A 234 -29.65 7.04 -1.72
CA MET A 234 -30.01 5.89 -0.88
C MET A 234 -30.38 6.31 0.55
N TYR A 235 -29.70 7.28 1.13
CA TYR A 235 -30.01 7.77 2.49
C TYR A 235 -31.33 8.55 2.58
N LEU A 236 -31.81 9.12 1.48
CA LEU A 236 -33.09 9.83 1.44
C LEU A 236 -34.28 8.91 1.15
N SER A 237 -34.06 7.72 0.57
CA SER A 237 -35.13 6.75 0.29
C SER A 237 -35.55 5.94 1.52
N ASP A 238 -34.68 5.75 2.50
CA ASP A 238 -34.96 4.99 3.72
C ASP A 238 -35.65 5.81 4.84
N LYS A 239 -35.97 7.08 4.56
CA LYS A 239 -36.71 7.98 5.47
C LYS A 239 -38.16 8.28 5.04
N LYS A 240 -38.74 7.44 4.20
CA LYS A 240 -40.17 7.55 3.84
C LYS A 240 -41.00 6.43 4.42
#